data_e1b85e168b5edf9929634422b6cab26d
#
_entry.id   e1b85e168b5edf9929634422b6cab26d
#
_cell.length_a   1.000
_cell.length_b   1.000
_cell.length_c   1.000
_cell.angle_alpha   90.00
_cell.angle_beta   90.00
_cell.angle_gamma   90.00
#
_symmetry.space_group_name_H-M   'P 1'
#
loop_
_entity.id
_entity.type
_entity.pdbx_description
1 polymer ?
#
loop_
_entity_poly.entity_id
_entity_poly.type
_entity_poly.pdbx_seq_one_letter_code
_entity_poly.pdbx_strand_id
1 'polypeptide(L)'
;QVSISNNGILYRTDKQGLIPSLLSKWFDQRKEFRKLAKKFGDEGDEEQYGYFNRRQHIQKIVLNSMYGVLGLPVFRFYDLDNAEATTLTGQSLIKFTRKLVNHFYNKELGTNDDYCIYIDTDSVFYSAVPLVKKRFPDSDMSDVMMTRRINDIATEVQGFLNETYDYFADRFCNLDKHRFEIKQEIVAKSGLFIVKKRYGMKVISDNGRQVNTTLVKGLDTVRSNFAPLFRQLLKDVLEDILGD
;
A
#
# COMPACT_ATOMS: atom_id res chain seq x y z
N GLN A 1 3.83 26.35 17.29
CA GLN A 1 4.37 25.34 16.37
C GLN A 1 3.30 24.98 15.34
N VAL A 2 3.66 24.84 14.09
CA VAL A 2 2.74 24.53 12.99
C VAL A 2 3.34 23.43 12.12
N SER A 3 2.49 22.55 11.58
CA SER A 3 2.85 21.68 10.47
C SER A 3 2.45 22.29 9.15
N ILE A 4 3.07 21.86 8.07
CA ILE A 4 2.82 22.34 6.72
C ILE A 4 2.46 21.16 5.80
N SER A 5 1.45 21.35 4.97
CA SER A 5 1.11 20.41 3.90
C SER A 5 1.79 20.79 2.58
N ASN A 6 1.76 19.88 1.61
CA ASN A 6 2.44 20.11 0.33
C ASN A 6 1.82 21.22 -0.55
N ASN A 7 0.59 21.63 -0.26
CA ASN A 7 -0.05 22.81 -0.89
C ASN A 7 0.18 24.11 -0.07
N GLY A 8 1.02 24.10 0.97
CA GLY A 8 1.38 25.26 1.75
C GLY A 8 0.41 25.61 2.88
N ILE A 9 -0.62 24.81 3.12
CA ILE A 9 -1.55 25.04 4.23
C ILE A 9 -0.88 24.74 5.55
N LEU A 10 -1.04 25.64 6.52
CA LEU A 10 -0.47 25.54 7.86
C LEU A 10 -1.50 25.01 8.85
N TYR A 11 -1.10 24.01 9.62
CA TYR A 11 -1.93 23.41 10.67
C TYR A 11 -1.30 23.64 12.05
N ARG A 12 -2.11 24.03 13.01
CA ARG A 12 -1.70 24.14 14.41
C ARG A 12 -1.41 22.74 14.99
N THR A 13 -0.31 22.61 15.71
CA THR A 13 0.09 21.34 16.37
C THR A 13 -0.15 21.36 17.89
N ASP A 14 -0.48 22.52 18.45
CA ASP A 14 -0.75 22.70 19.90
C ASP A 14 -2.13 22.18 20.32
N LYS A 15 -3.06 22.03 19.37
CA LYS A 15 -4.42 21.53 19.62
C LYS A 15 -4.87 20.60 18.51
N GLN A 16 -5.31 19.41 18.89
CA GLN A 16 -5.89 18.47 17.95
C GLN A 16 -7.28 18.94 17.49
N GLY A 17 -7.48 19.03 16.18
CA GLY A 17 -8.77 19.38 15.58
C GLY A 17 -9.80 18.25 15.72
N LEU A 18 -11.07 18.57 15.49
CA LEU A 18 -12.19 17.63 15.58
C LEU A 18 -12.01 16.41 14.64
N ILE A 19 -11.78 16.66 13.35
CA ILE A 19 -11.63 15.59 12.35
C ILE A 19 -10.43 14.69 12.66
N PRO A 20 -9.21 15.20 12.88
CA PRO A 20 -8.08 14.36 13.31
C PRO A 20 -8.33 13.56 14.60
N SER A 21 -9.07 14.10 15.57
CA SER A 21 -9.39 13.38 16.79
C SER A 21 -10.33 12.20 16.56
N LEU A 22 -11.36 12.39 15.73
CA LEU A 22 -12.29 11.33 15.33
C LEU A 22 -11.57 10.25 14.51
N LEU A 23 -10.74 10.64 13.54
CA LEU A 23 -9.95 9.71 12.75
C LEU A 23 -8.99 8.87 13.61
N SER A 24 -8.34 9.48 14.59
CA SER A 24 -7.49 8.76 15.54
C SER A 24 -8.27 7.72 16.32
N LYS A 25 -9.41 8.10 16.92
CA LYS A 25 -10.28 7.19 17.67
C LYS A 25 -10.75 6.01 16.80
N TRP A 26 -11.21 6.28 15.59
CA TRP A 26 -11.71 5.25 14.68
C TRP A 26 -10.59 4.33 14.19
N PHE A 27 -9.40 4.87 13.97
CA PHE A 27 -8.24 4.09 13.57
C PHE A 27 -7.80 3.12 14.67
N ASP A 28 -7.78 3.58 15.92
CA ASP A 28 -7.43 2.74 17.07
C ASP A 28 -8.49 1.65 17.30
N GLN A 29 -9.78 1.98 17.21
CA GLN A 29 -10.86 0.99 17.24
C GLN A 29 -10.71 -0.06 16.13
N ARG A 30 -10.35 0.36 14.93
CA ARG A 30 -10.11 -0.58 13.82
C ARG A 30 -8.95 -1.53 14.12
N LYS A 31 -7.84 -1.01 14.70
CA LYS A 31 -6.72 -1.87 15.13
C LYS A 31 -7.16 -2.94 16.12
N GLU A 32 -7.99 -2.58 17.09
CA GLU A 32 -8.54 -3.52 18.05
C GLU A 32 -9.43 -4.58 17.39
N PHE A 33 -10.35 -4.16 16.51
CA PHE A 33 -11.20 -5.11 15.80
C PHE A 33 -10.38 -6.08 14.93
N ARG A 34 -9.30 -5.60 14.27
CA ARG A 34 -8.39 -6.47 13.52
C ARG A 34 -7.67 -7.47 14.42
N LYS A 35 -7.24 -7.05 15.61
CA LYS A 35 -6.58 -7.91 16.59
C LYS A 35 -7.54 -9.00 17.08
N LEU A 36 -8.78 -8.63 17.39
CA LEU A 36 -9.82 -9.57 17.84
C LEU A 36 -10.23 -10.53 16.71
N ALA A 37 -10.42 -10.03 15.48
CA ALA A 37 -10.70 -10.89 14.34
C ALA A 37 -9.57 -11.92 14.12
N LYS A 38 -8.30 -11.49 14.18
CA LYS A 38 -7.19 -12.43 14.08
C LYS A 38 -7.23 -13.48 15.19
N LYS A 39 -7.41 -13.07 16.44
CA LYS A 39 -7.48 -13.96 17.60
C LYS A 39 -8.54 -15.04 17.42
N PHE A 40 -9.79 -14.63 17.13
CA PHE A 40 -10.89 -15.58 16.95
C PHE A 40 -10.75 -16.45 15.69
N GLY A 41 -10.13 -15.94 14.65
CA GLY A 41 -9.76 -16.75 13.48
C GLY A 41 -8.73 -17.84 13.81
N ASP A 42 -7.71 -17.50 14.61
CA ASP A 42 -6.70 -18.46 15.07
C ASP A 42 -7.29 -19.50 16.06
N GLU A 43 -8.34 -19.14 16.80
CA GLU A 43 -9.10 -20.02 17.73
C GLU A 43 -10.18 -20.86 17.01
N GLY A 44 -10.45 -20.60 15.72
CA GLY A 44 -11.49 -21.31 14.94
C GLY A 44 -12.92 -20.87 15.23
N ASP A 45 -13.13 -19.75 15.93
CA ASP A 45 -14.45 -19.16 16.20
C ASP A 45 -14.91 -18.31 15.01
N GLU A 46 -15.52 -18.95 14.04
CA GLU A 46 -15.98 -18.32 12.79
C GLU A 46 -17.02 -17.21 13.02
N GLU A 47 -17.85 -17.32 14.04
CA GLU A 47 -18.88 -16.32 14.36
C GLU A 47 -18.25 -15.02 14.85
N GLN A 48 -17.38 -15.09 15.84
CA GLN A 48 -16.67 -13.92 16.38
C GLN A 48 -15.68 -13.35 15.37
N TYR A 49 -14.97 -14.20 14.62
CA TYR A 49 -14.17 -13.76 13.50
C TYR A 49 -14.98 -12.94 12.51
N GLY A 50 -16.12 -13.48 12.05
CA GLY A 50 -17.01 -12.79 11.11
C GLY A 50 -17.55 -11.46 11.67
N TYR A 51 -17.90 -11.42 12.96
CA TYR A 51 -18.38 -10.20 13.63
C TYR A 51 -17.31 -9.10 13.64
N PHE A 52 -16.12 -9.37 14.15
CA PHE A 52 -15.05 -8.37 14.23
C PHE A 52 -14.47 -8.01 12.87
N ASN A 53 -14.42 -8.95 11.93
CA ASN A 53 -13.97 -8.69 10.57
C ASN A 53 -14.91 -7.73 9.82
N ARG A 54 -16.22 -7.88 9.96
CA ARG A 54 -17.20 -6.92 9.43
C ARG A 54 -17.03 -5.54 10.07
N ARG A 55 -16.85 -5.46 11.37
CA ARG A 55 -16.67 -4.18 12.10
C ARG A 55 -15.41 -3.44 11.64
N GLN A 56 -14.27 -4.12 11.56
CA GLN A 56 -13.04 -3.49 11.07
C GLN A 56 -13.18 -3.02 9.62
N HIS A 57 -13.97 -3.75 8.80
CA HIS A 57 -14.20 -3.37 7.41
C HIS A 57 -15.07 -2.10 7.30
N ILE A 58 -16.15 -2.02 8.05
CA ILE A 58 -16.99 -0.81 8.15
C ILE A 58 -16.14 0.38 8.61
N GLN A 59 -15.32 0.19 9.64
CA GLN A 59 -14.44 1.24 10.14
C GLN A 59 -13.44 1.71 9.08
N LYS A 60 -12.92 0.81 8.23
CA LYS A 60 -12.08 1.17 7.08
C LYS A 60 -12.82 2.07 6.09
N ILE A 61 -14.08 1.74 5.79
CA ILE A 61 -14.92 2.52 4.87
C ILE A 61 -15.13 3.93 5.44
N VAL A 62 -15.51 4.05 6.71
CA VAL A 62 -15.74 5.34 7.38
C VAL A 62 -14.49 6.21 7.38
N LEU A 63 -13.32 5.63 7.73
CA LEU A 63 -12.04 6.33 7.72
C LEU A 63 -11.69 6.87 6.32
N ASN A 64 -11.85 6.05 5.29
CA ASN A 64 -11.54 6.45 3.92
C ASN A 64 -12.54 7.47 3.37
N SER A 65 -13.82 7.39 3.78
CA SER A 65 -14.87 8.33 3.35
C SER A 65 -14.68 9.72 3.93
N MET A 66 -14.10 9.86 5.12
CA MET A 66 -13.92 11.16 5.77
C MET A 66 -13.05 12.09 4.92
N TYR A 67 -12.01 11.59 4.30
CA TYR A 67 -11.20 12.36 3.35
C TYR A 67 -12.05 12.82 2.14
N GLY A 68 -12.80 11.89 1.55
CA GLY A 68 -13.62 12.19 0.35
C GLY A 68 -14.69 13.25 0.58
N VAL A 69 -15.32 13.26 1.77
CA VAL A 69 -16.36 14.25 2.07
C VAL A 69 -15.82 15.67 2.31
N LEU A 70 -14.54 15.84 2.66
CA LEU A 70 -13.93 17.15 2.76
C LEU A 70 -13.96 17.91 1.43
N GLY A 71 -13.86 17.21 0.30
CA GLY A 71 -13.98 17.77 -1.03
C GLY A 71 -15.42 17.87 -1.57
N LEU A 72 -16.45 17.54 -0.77
CA LEU A 72 -17.83 17.54 -1.19
C LEU A 72 -18.55 18.84 -0.76
N PRO A 73 -18.99 19.72 -1.69
CA PRO A 73 -19.53 21.05 -1.36
C PRO A 73 -20.75 21.06 -0.40
N VAL A 74 -21.52 19.95 -0.36
CA VAL A 74 -22.69 19.84 0.52
C VAL A 74 -22.32 19.35 1.94
N PHE A 75 -21.08 19.01 2.17
CA PHE A 75 -20.62 18.57 3.49
C PHE A 75 -20.44 19.77 4.43
N ARG A 76 -20.92 19.66 5.67
CA ARG A 76 -20.85 20.75 6.66
C ARG A 76 -19.44 21.28 6.92
N PHE A 77 -18.43 20.43 6.80
CA PHE A 77 -17.03 20.78 6.99
C PHE A 77 -16.27 20.72 5.65
N TYR A 78 -16.97 21.06 4.56
CA TYR A 78 -16.33 21.19 3.25
C TYR A 78 -15.17 22.17 3.31
N ASP A 79 -14.03 21.71 2.84
CA ASP A 79 -12.81 22.50 2.76
C ASP A 79 -11.90 21.87 1.71
N LEU A 80 -11.83 22.52 0.56
CA LEU A 80 -11.06 22.03 -0.58
C LEU A 80 -9.56 22.04 -0.29
N ASP A 81 -9.07 23.03 0.42
CA ASP A 81 -7.66 23.17 0.78
C ASP A 81 -7.20 21.97 1.64
N ASN A 82 -8.02 21.56 2.59
CA ASN A 82 -7.76 20.36 3.41
C ASN A 82 -7.82 19.05 2.59
N ALA A 83 -8.74 18.96 1.63
CA ALA A 83 -8.81 17.82 0.74
C ALA A 83 -7.57 17.73 -0.17
N GLU A 84 -7.16 18.84 -0.75
CA GLU A 84 -5.93 18.93 -1.55
C GLU A 84 -4.67 18.67 -0.72
N ALA A 85 -4.59 19.22 0.49
CA ALA A 85 -3.48 19.02 1.40
C ALA A 85 -3.21 17.51 1.64
N THR A 86 -4.28 16.75 1.86
CA THR A 86 -4.17 15.30 2.06
C THR A 86 -3.63 14.58 0.82
N THR A 87 -4.19 14.88 -0.37
CA THR A 87 -3.76 14.23 -1.61
C THR A 87 -2.36 14.62 -2.04
N LEU A 88 -2.03 15.91 -2.01
CA LEU A 88 -0.74 16.41 -2.46
C LEU A 88 0.40 15.99 -1.52
N THR A 89 0.15 15.95 -0.22
CA THR A 89 1.12 15.40 0.75
C THR A 89 1.32 13.91 0.54
N GLY A 90 0.24 13.14 0.32
CA GLY A 90 0.32 11.72 -0.02
C GLY A 90 1.10 11.46 -1.32
N GLN A 91 0.87 12.28 -2.36
CA GLN A 91 1.63 12.20 -3.60
C GLN A 91 3.13 12.49 -3.39
N SER A 92 3.45 13.47 -2.56
CA SER A 92 4.84 13.79 -2.24
C SER A 92 5.51 12.66 -1.48
N LEU A 93 4.82 12.08 -0.51
CA LEU A 93 5.31 10.95 0.26
C LEU A 93 5.58 9.72 -0.62
N ILE A 94 4.65 9.33 -1.51
CA ILE A 94 4.86 8.16 -2.38
C ILE A 94 5.97 8.40 -3.43
N LYS A 95 6.12 9.61 -3.94
CA LYS A 95 7.24 9.97 -4.81
C LYS A 95 8.58 9.95 -4.06
N PHE A 96 8.59 10.37 -2.82
CA PHE A 96 9.75 10.27 -1.94
C PHE A 96 10.09 8.80 -1.68
N THR A 97 9.12 7.96 -1.37
CA THR A 97 9.28 6.52 -1.20
C THR A 97 9.92 5.85 -2.43
N ARG A 98 9.47 6.20 -3.65
CA ARG A 98 10.10 5.73 -4.89
C ARG A 98 11.60 6.08 -4.94
N LYS A 99 11.95 7.32 -4.61
CA LYS A 99 13.35 7.76 -4.58
C LYS A 99 14.16 6.99 -3.55
N LEU A 100 13.59 6.70 -2.39
CA LEU A 100 14.25 5.92 -1.35
C LEU A 100 14.49 4.47 -1.76
N VAL A 101 13.50 3.81 -2.39
CA VAL A 101 13.68 2.45 -2.93
C VAL A 101 14.83 2.44 -3.93
N ASN A 102 14.83 3.35 -4.90
CA ASN A 102 15.92 3.45 -5.86
C ASN A 102 17.27 3.76 -5.20
N HIS A 103 17.31 4.64 -4.20
CA HIS A 103 18.52 4.93 -3.45
C HIS A 103 19.07 3.69 -2.74
N PHE A 104 18.22 2.93 -2.07
CA PHE A 104 18.60 1.70 -1.38
C PHE A 104 19.21 0.69 -2.36
N TYR A 105 18.53 0.43 -3.48
CA TYR A 105 18.98 -0.50 -4.51
C TYR A 105 20.27 -0.04 -5.18
N ASN A 106 20.33 1.21 -5.62
CA ASN A 106 21.50 1.78 -6.30
C ASN A 106 22.73 1.77 -5.42
N LYS A 107 22.57 2.10 -4.12
CA LYS A 107 23.67 2.05 -3.16
C LYS A 107 24.24 0.63 -3.03
N GLU A 108 23.38 -0.35 -2.95
CA GLU A 108 23.81 -1.73 -2.79
C GLU A 108 24.34 -2.34 -4.09
N LEU A 109 23.69 -2.08 -5.22
CA LEU A 109 24.06 -2.63 -6.53
C LEU A 109 25.24 -1.89 -7.19
N GLY A 110 25.53 -0.68 -6.75
CA GLY A 110 26.54 0.18 -7.39
C GLY A 110 26.09 0.72 -8.75
N THR A 111 24.79 0.98 -8.91
CA THR A 111 24.13 1.42 -10.15
C THR A 111 23.46 2.78 -9.98
N ASN A 112 22.86 3.28 -11.04
CA ASN A 112 22.02 4.48 -11.03
C ASN A 112 20.74 4.24 -11.85
N ASP A 113 20.06 3.12 -11.58
CA ASP A 113 18.89 2.66 -12.32
C ASP A 113 17.58 2.92 -11.56
N ASP A 114 16.45 2.76 -12.25
CA ASP A 114 15.11 2.83 -11.66
C ASP A 114 14.56 1.40 -11.48
N TYR A 115 14.50 0.96 -10.24
CA TYR A 115 13.97 -0.36 -9.84
C TYR A 115 12.47 -0.33 -9.53
N CYS A 116 11.88 0.87 -9.48
CA CYS A 116 10.47 1.05 -9.25
C CYS A 116 9.70 0.87 -10.55
N ILE A 117 8.90 -0.18 -10.64
CA ILE A 117 8.10 -0.53 -11.81
C ILE A 117 6.87 0.36 -11.91
N TYR A 118 6.16 0.56 -10.78
CA TYR A 118 4.89 1.29 -10.75
C TYR A 118 4.59 1.84 -9.35
N ILE A 119 3.90 2.96 -9.30
CA ILE A 119 3.34 3.53 -8.07
C ILE A 119 1.84 3.80 -8.25
N ASP A 120 1.03 3.45 -7.26
CA ASP A 120 -0.41 3.73 -7.27
C ASP A 120 -0.87 4.22 -5.90
N THR A 121 -1.27 5.48 -5.84
CA THR A 121 -1.83 6.18 -4.67
C THR A 121 -0.94 6.08 -3.43
N ASP A 122 -0.86 4.92 -2.79
CA ASP A 122 -0.16 4.63 -1.54
C ASP A 122 0.73 3.37 -1.61
N SER A 123 0.93 2.82 -2.80
CA SER A 123 1.73 1.62 -3.03
C SER A 123 2.87 1.85 -4.03
N VAL A 124 3.98 1.14 -3.79
CA VAL A 124 5.16 1.11 -4.67
C VAL A 124 5.42 -0.33 -5.06
N PHE A 125 5.55 -0.56 -6.36
CA PHE A 125 5.95 -1.84 -6.95
C PHE A 125 7.37 -1.75 -7.47
N TYR A 126 8.23 -2.65 -7.06
CA TYR A 126 9.63 -2.67 -7.47
C TYR A 126 10.11 -4.11 -7.69
N SER A 127 11.17 -4.26 -8.51
CA SER A 127 11.76 -5.56 -8.78
C SER A 127 12.76 -5.93 -7.70
N ALA A 128 12.52 -7.03 -6.99
CA ALA A 128 13.47 -7.56 -6.01
C ALA A 128 14.59 -8.41 -6.66
N VAL A 129 14.38 -8.88 -7.89
CA VAL A 129 15.27 -9.81 -8.59
C VAL A 129 16.74 -9.33 -8.66
N PRO A 130 17.06 -8.06 -8.95
CA PRO A 130 18.45 -7.61 -9.02
C PRO A 130 19.19 -7.80 -7.70
N LEU A 131 18.57 -7.49 -6.56
CA LEU A 131 19.19 -7.70 -5.25
C LEU A 131 19.31 -9.18 -4.89
N VAL A 132 18.29 -9.99 -5.21
CA VAL A 132 18.36 -11.44 -4.98
C VAL A 132 19.53 -12.04 -5.76
N LYS A 133 19.67 -11.72 -7.05
CA LYS A 133 20.77 -12.21 -7.89
C LYS A 133 22.15 -11.78 -7.36
N LYS A 134 22.27 -10.56 -6.86
CA LYS A 134 23.54 -10.08 -6.28
C LYS A 134 23.90 -10.78 -5.00
N ARG A 135 22.91 -10.93 -4.08
CA ARG A 135 23.17 -11.52 -2.75
C ARG A 135 23.29 -13.03 -2.80
N PHE A 136 22.71 -13.69 -3.80
CA PHE A 136 22.63 -15.15 -3.92
C PHE A 136 22.94 -15.60 -5.36
N PRO A 137 24.17 -15.37 -5.89
CA PRO A 137 24.49 -15.58 -7.31
C PRO A 137 24.45 -17.05 -7.75
N ASP A 138 24.76 -17.98 -6.84
CA ASP A 138 24.97 -19.40 -7.17
C ASP A 138 23.76 -20.29 -6.79
N SER A 139 22.62 -19.72 -6.49
CA SER A 139 21.47 -20.50 -6.04
C SER A 139 20.50 -20.79 -7.17
N ASP A 140 20.41 -22.06 -7.55
CA ASP A 140 19.25 -22.57 -8.28
C ASP A 140 18.06 -22.59 -7.31
N MET A 141 17.31 -21.48 -7.31
CA MET A 141 16.28 -21.24 -6.30
C MET A 141 14.93 -21.77 -6.79
N SER A 142 14.35 -22.68 -6.00
CA SER A 142 12.92 -22.99 -6.13
C SER A 142 12.06 -21.72 -5.90
N ASP A 143 10.85 -21.68 -6.46
CA ASP A 143 9.91 -20.56 -6.27
C ASP A 143 9.68 -20.23 -4.79
N VAL A 144 9.65 -21.23 -3.92
CA VAL A 144 9.50 -21.06 -2.46
C VAL A 144 10.70 -20.35 -1.86
N MET A 145 11.92 -20.72 -2.25
CA MET A 145 13.14 -20.12 -1.74
C MET A 145 13.28 -18.70 -2.27
N MET A 146 12.99 -18.47 -3.55
CA MET A 146 12.95 -17.13 -4.15
C MET A 146 11.97 -16.23 -3.41
N THR A 147 10.75 -16.69 -3.14
CA THR A 147 9.73 -15.94 -2.39
C THR A 147 10.22 -15.58 -0.99
N ARG A 148 10.88 -16.49 -0.30
CA ARG A 148 11.47 -16.23 1.02
C ARG A 148 12.53 -15.13 0.96
N ARG A 149 13.47 -15.22 0.01
CA ARG A 149 14.53 -14.20 -0.16
C ARG A 149 13.98 -12.83 -0.53
N ILE A 150 12.93 -12.79 -1.37
CA ILE A 150 12.23 -11.54 -1.70
C ILE A 150 11.57 -10.96 -0.45
N ASN A 151 10.92 -11.76 0.37
CA ASN A 151 10.30 -11.29 1.61
C ASN A 151 11.35 -10.75 2.61
N ASP A 152 12.51 -11.40 2.74
CA ASP A 152 13.61 -10.93 3.58
C ASP A 152 14.09 -9.54 3.13
N ILE A 153 14.36 -9.37 1.81
CA ILE A 153 14.74 -8.08 1.22
C ILE A 153 13.65 -7.03 1.40
N ALA A 154 12.38 -7.40 1.16
CA ALA A 154 11.27 -6.47 1.29
C ALA A 154 11.07 -5.99 2.74
N THR A 155 11.33 -6.85 3.72
CA THR A 155 11.31 -6.50 5.13
C THR A 155 12.42 -5.51 5.49
N GLU A 156 13.62 -5.70 4.94
CA GLU A 156 14.74 -4.78 5.13
C GLU A 156 14.45 -3.42 4.50
N VAL A 157 13.96 -3.40 3.24
CA VAL A 157 13.55 -2.17 2.57
C VAL A 157 12.44 -1.46 3.35
N GLN A 158 11.43 -2.20 3.84
CA GLN A 158 10.36 -1.66 4.68
C GLN A 158 10.92 -0.97 5.95
N GLY A 159 11.87 -1.58 6.63
CA GLY A 159 12.54 -1.00 7.80
C GLY A 159 13.21 0.33 7.44
N PHE A 160 14.06 0.31 6.42
CA PHE A 160 14.73 1.51 5.91
C PHE A 160 13.76 2.64 5.53
N LEU A 161 12.66 2.31 4.83
CA LEU A 161 11.67 3.31 4.43
C LEU A 161 10.97 3.93 5.64
N ASN A 162 10.51 3.12 6.59
CA ASN A 162 9.79 3.61 7.77
C ASN A 162 10.68 4.48 8.68
N GLU A 163 11.95 4.13 8.84
CA GLU A 163 12.93 4.96 9.57
C GLU A 163 13.19 6.30 8.86
N THR A 164 13.21 6.29 7.51
CA THR A 164 13.47 7.51 6.73
C THR A 164 12.24 8.43 6.67
N TYR A 165 11.05 7.95 7.01
CA TYR A 165 9.85 8.81 7.06
C TYR A 165 9.89 9.86 8.17
N ASP A 166 10.68 9.67 9.22
CA ASP A 166 10.98 10.72 10.21
C ASP A 166 11.61 11.95 9.53
N TYR A 167 12.54 11.72 8.61
CA TYR A 167 13.14 12.81 7.82
C TYR A 167 12.11 13.51 6.94
N PHE A 168 11.20 12.78 6.30
CA PHE A 168 10.13 13.39 5.49
C PHE A 168 9.20 14.25 6.37
N ALA A 169 8.82 13.74 7.53
CA ALA A 169 7.94 14.45 8.47
C ALA A 169 8.57 15.72 8.97
N ASP A 170 9.83 15.68 9.38
CA ASP A 170 10.58 16.86 9.85
C ASP A 170 10.77 17.90 8.72
N ARG A 171 11.35 17.49 7.60
CA ARG A 171 11.80 18.40 6.55
C ARG A 171 10.71 18.94 5.64
N PHE A 172 9.69 18.14 5.36
CA PHE A 172 8.63 18.49 4.42
C PHE A 172 7.31 18.88 5.11
N CYS A 173 7.07 18.40 6.33
CA CYS A 173 5.83 18.64 7.04
C CYS A 173 6.01 19.47 8.32
N ASN A 174 7.25 19.72 8.76
CA ASN A 174 7.57 20.37 10.04
C ASN A 174 6.87 19.67 11.23
N LEU A 175 7.01 18.34 11.30
CA LEU A 175 6.39 17.47 12.29
C LEU A 175 7.45 16.66 13.05
N ASP A 176 7.44 16.73 14.37
CA ASP A 176 8.28 15.89 15.24
C ASP A 176 7.75 14.45 15.33
N LYS A 177 6.48 14.23 15.02
CA LYS A 177 5.82 12.93 15.06
C LYS A 177 4.89 12.77 13.87
N HIS A 178 4.92 11.59 13.26
CA HIS A 178 4.05 11.23 12.13
C HIS A 178 3.37 9.87 12.35
N ARG A 179 2.52 9.50 11.40
CA ARG A 179 1.81 8.21 11.36
C ARG A 179 1.98 7.50 10.02
N PHE A 180 2.98 7.93 9.25
CA PHE A 180 3.30 7.28 7.98
C PHE A 180 3.90 5.91 8.26
N GLU A 181 3.33 4.91 7.65
CA GLU A 181 3.79 3.53 7.76
C GLU A 181 3.57 2.85 6.41
N ILE A 182 4.61 2.23 5.88
CA ILE A 182 4.50 1.36 4.71
C ILE A 182 4.77 -0.08 5.15
N LYS A 183 4.03 -1.01 4.55
CA LYS A 183 4.18 -2.45 4.80
C LYS A 183 4.30 -3.20 3.49
N GLN A 184 5.15 -4.23 3.50
CA GLN A 184 5.14 -5.21 2.45
C GLN A 184 3.84 -6.01 2.53
N GLU A 185 3.09 -6.03 1.43
CA GLU A 185 1.82 -6.75 1.36
C GLU A 185 1.93 -7.97 0.45
N ILE A 186 2.36 -7.78 -0.80
CA ILE A 186 2.35 -8.85 -1.79
C ILE A 186 3.73 -9.07 -2.42
N VAL A 187 3.99 -10.34 -2.80
CA VAL A 187 5.04 -10.71 -3.74
C VAL A 187 4.37 -11.34 -4.94
N ALA A 188 4.70 -10.83 -6.12
CA ALA A 188 4.22 -11.37 -7.39
C ALA A 188 5.39 -12.01 -8.17
N LYS A 189 5.12 -13.16 -8.81
CA LYS A 189 6.06 -13.84 -9.71
C LYS A 189 6.19 -13.08 -11.03
N SER A 190 5.05 -12.62 -11.54
CA SER A 190 4.95 -11.87 -12.80
C SER A 190 3.89 -10.78 -12.67
N GLY A 191 3.98 -9.75 -13.54
CA GLY A 191 3.02 -8.66 -13.56
C GLY A 191 2.94 -7.98 -14.92
N LEU A 192 1.72 -7.72 -15.36
CA LEU A 192 1.40 -6.99 -16.60
C LEU A 192 0.83 -5.62 -16.21
N PHE A 193 1.57 -4.54 -16.45
CA PHE A 193 1.14 -3.17 -16.22
C PHE A 193 0.86 -2.50 -17.57
N ILE A 194 -0.42 -2.33 -17.91
CA ILE A 194 -0.84 -1.82 -19.23
C ILE A 194 -0.84 -0.29 -19.24
N VAL A 195 -1.60 0.28 -18.30
CA VAL A 195 -1.67 1.73 -18.09
C VAL A 195 -1.97 2.00 -16.61
N LYS A 196 -1.97 3.28 -16.21
CA LYS A 196 -2.28 3.70 -14.84
C LYS A 196 -3.60 3.08 -14.36
N LYS A 197 -3.56 2.41 -13.20
CA LYS A 197 -4.68 1.72 -12.55
C LYS A 197 -5.25 0.51 -13.33
N ARG A 198 -4.53 0.00 -14.33
CA ARG A 198 -4.94 -1.19 -15.11
C ARG A 198 -3.77 -2.16 -15.19
N TYR A 199 -3.78 -3.15 -14.31
CA TYR A 199 -2.71 -4.15 -14.21
C TYR A 199 -3.22 -5.49 -13.69
N GLY A 200 -2.48 -6.54 -13.98
CA GLY A 200 -2.66 -7.88 -13.44
C GLY A 200 -1.35 -8.45 -12.92
N MET A 201 -1.41 -9.26 -11.87
CA MET A 201 -0.22 -9.88 -11.28
C MET A 201 -0.51 -11.29 -10.81
N LYS A 202 0.46 -12.19 -10.98
CA LYS A 202 0.45 -13.53 -10.37
C LYS A 202 1.06 -13.43 -8.97
N VAL A 203 0.20 -13.39 -7.96
CA VAL A 203 0.61 -13.24 -6.56
C VAL A 203 0.96 -14.61 -5.97
N ILE A 204 2.15 -14.70 -5.39
CA ILE A 204 2.70 -15.91 -4.75
C ILE A 204 2.81 -15.77 -3.23
N SER A 205 2.79 -14.54 -2.71
CA SER A 205 2.71 -14.27 -1.27
C SER A 205 1.81 -13.08 -1.00
N ASP A 206 0.92 -13.18 -0.03
CA ASP A 206 0.05 -12.14 0.48
C ASP A 206 0.20 -12.03 1.99
N ASN A 207 0.68 -10.88 2.49
CA ASN A 207 0.99 -10.65 3.91
C ASN A 207 1.81 -11.79 4.55
N GLY A 208 2.82 -12.31 3.82
CA GLY A 208 3.70 -13.39 4.25
C GLY A 208 3.08 -14.80 4.14
N ARG A 209 1.83 -14.94 3.73
CA ARG A 209 1.20 -16.25 3.47
C ARG A 209 1.40 -16.66 2.02
N GLN A 210 1.82 -17.88 1.78
CA GLN A 210 1.88 -18.42 0.42
C GLN A 210 0.48 -18.52 -0.18
N VAL A 211 0.34 -17.97 -1.38
CA VAL A 211 -0.88 -18.02 -2.19
C VAL A 211 -0.52 -18.30 -3.64
N ASN A 212 -1.50 -18.64 -4.45
CA ASN A 212 -1.36 -18.73 -5.90
C ASN A 212 -2.61 -18.14 -6.53
N THR A 213 -2.66 -16.82 -6.58
CA THR A 213 -3.84 -16.07 -7.03
C THR A 213 -3.47 -15.04 -8.07
N THR A 214 -4.41 -14.72 -8.95
CA THR A 214 -4.25 -13.66 -9.93
C THR A 214 -4.97 -12.41 -9.42
N LEU A 215 -4.20 -11.38 -9.06
CA LEU A 215 -4.72 -10.06 -8.70
C LEU A 215 -4.95 -9.24 -9.95
N VAL A 216 -6.16 -8.73 -10.13
CA VAL A 216 -6.52 -7.89 -11.29
C VAL A 216 -7.08 -6.56 -10.80
N LYS A 217 -6.57 -5.45 -11.34
CA LYS A 217 -7.05 -4.10 -11.06
C LYS A 217 -7.39 -3.37 -12.35
N GLY A 218 -8.62 -2.83 -12.41
CA GLY A 218 -9.09 -1.93 -13.46
C GLY A 218 -9.17 -2.52 -14.88
N LEU A 219 -8.84 -3.80 -15.08
CA LEU A 219 -9.00 -4.47 -16.37
C LEU A 219 -10.46 -4.86 -16.62
N ASP A 220 -10.79 -5.06 -17.87
CA ASP A 220 -12.17 -5.36 -18.28
C ASP A 220 -12.64 -6.74 -17.81
N THR A 221 -11.73 -7.62 -17.43
CA THR A 221 -11.99 -8.92 -16.77
C THR A 221 -12.85 -8.80 -15.51
N VAL A 222 -12.75 -7.67 -14.78
CA VAL A 222 -13.45 -7.45 -13.50
C VAL A 222 -14.63 -6.46 -13.62
N ARG A 223 -14.90 -5.94 -14.82
CA ARG A 223 -15.98 -4.99 -15.03
C ARG A 223 -17.32 -5.68 -15.26
N SER A 224 -18.36 -5.24 -14.55
CA SER A 224 -19.70 -5.81 -14.62
C SER A 224 -20.41 -5.57 -15.96
N ASN A 225 -20.01 -4.57 -16.74
CA ASN A 225 -20.59 -4.23 -18.04
C ASN A 225 -20.10 -5.10 -19.21
N PHE A 226 -19.16 -6.03 -18.97
CA PHE A 226 -18.75 -7.00 -19.97
C PHE A 226 -19.53 -8.31 -19.85
N ALA A 227 -19.87 -8.92 -20.99
CA ALA A 227 -20.53 -10.21 -21.01
C ALA A 227 -19.67 -11.28 -20.31
N PRO A 228 -20.27 -12.21 -19.55
CA PRO A 228 -19.52 -13.22 -18.77
C PRO A 228 -18.53 -14.02 -19.59
N LEU A 229 -18.88 -14.38 -20.83
CA LEU A 229 -18.01 -15.13 -21.74
C LEU A 229 -16.73 -14.35 -22.07
N PHE A 230 -16.84 -13.06 -22.39
CA PHE A 230 -15.67 -12.22 -22.67
C PHE A 230 -14.80 -12.00 -21.43
N ARG A 231 -15.42 -11.86 -20.26
CA ARG A 231 -14.67 -11.74 -19.00
C ARG A 231 -13.86 -13.01 -18.74
N GLN A 232 -14.43 -14.18 -18.98
CA GLN A 232 -13.72 -15.46 -18.80
C GLN A 232 -12.57 -15.57 -19.81
N LEU A 233 -12.80 -15.32 -21.08
CA LEU A 233 -11.76 -15.34 -22.11
C LEU A 233 -10.59 -14.41 -21.77
N LEU A 234 -10.88 -13.16 -21.39
CA LEU A 234 -9.84 -12.21 -21.02
C LEU A 234 -9.08 -12.63 -19.76
N LYS A 235 -9.76 -13.32 -18.83
CA LYS A 235 -9.11 -13.87 -17.64
C LYS A 235 -8.16 -15.02 -18.00
N ASP A 236 -8.60 -15.91 -18.86
CA ASP A 236 -7.79 -17.04 -19.32
C ASP A 236 -6.53 -16.54 -20.06
N VAL A 237 -6.71 -15.60 -20.99
CA VAL A 237 -5.58 -14.93 -21.68
C VAL A 237 -4.63 -14.23 -20.71
N LEU A 238 -5.16 -13.56 -19.67
CA LEU A 238 -4.31 -12.93 -18.66
C LEU A 238 -3.55 -13.95 -17.83
N GLU A 239 -4.16 -15.07 -17.48
CA GLU A 239 -3.52 -16.16 -16.76
C GLU A 239 -2.41 -16.83 -17.59
N ASP A 240 -2.62 -16.99 -18.90
CA ASP A 240 -1.58 -17.49 -19.83
C ASP A 240 -0.39 -16.52 -19.89
N ILE A 241 -0.66 -15.20 -20.05
CA ILE A 241 0.42 -14.18 -20.10
C ILE A 241 1.22 -14.11 -18.78
N LEU A 242 0.55 -14.31 -17.65
CA LEU A 242 1.18 -14.22 -16.31
C LEU A 242 1.78 -15.54 -15.86
N GLY A 243 1.46 -16.66 -16.52
CA GLY A 243 1.89 -18.00 -16.18
C GLY A 243 3.25 -18.38 -16.74
N ASP A 244 3.67 -17.73 -17.83
CA ASP A 244 4.98 -17.90 -18.45
C ASP A 244 6.09 -17.11 -17.69
#